data_c7eb49ae6c90961195d7b1b744867cfd
#
_entry.id   c7eb49ae6c90961195d7b1b744867cfd
#
_cell.length_a   1.000
_cell.length_b   1.000
_cell.length_c   1.000
_cell.angle_alpha   90.00
_cell.angle_beta   90.00
_cell.angle_gamma   90.00
#
_symmetry.space_group_name_H-M   'P 1'
#
loop_
_entity.id
_entity.type
_entity.pdbx_description
1 polymer ?
#
loop_
_entity_poly.entity_id
_entity_poly.type
_entity_poly.pdbx_seq_one_letter_code
_entity_poly.pdbx_strand_id
1 'polypeptide(L)'
;MTQLLVDPQIITTVAADIDSIGSTIRAASAAAAAPTSGLLAAASDEVSAAIANLFGAHGQQFQAMVGQVDAYAGRFQQSLAAAANAYVQTENAAAAALTGALGVAAAPAALPPALPFTNPPFPALDTSVFIGPTGVPIPPPAYATLANELYVHATGLQQILYTPEELYPITGVKSLTLNQSVSEGLTILGNYVQSQLAIPGNSVTVFGYSQSAIISSLYMQQLAAAGFPIAPADLNFILVGNEMNPNGGMLARFPNLTLPTLGLDFYGATPSNTPYNVAIYTQEYDGFASFPRYPINFISDLNAVFGIATVHTKYLNLTPAQVDSAIQLPTSPGYYENGGKTYYYMIPTEELPLLTPLRAIPVIGNPLAALIEPNLEVIVNLGYGDPNLGYSTGYADVHTPFGLFPEVSPGTLVDAFARGTQQGITDFHTELQALAAHPPQLPTFTPPQPTDILAKLSQLPSPEKVVNTAATVISTDYAVLLPAADTVMAFATTLPLYDSQLFVEQLAQGNLVNAIGYPIAADVGLATIAGIVQFLVISKAISQNISDIRALIP
;
A
#
# COMPACT_ATOMS: atom_id res chain seq x y z
N MET A 1 -12.39 37.87 -12.65
CA MET A 1 -11.79 36.52 -12.79
C MET A 1 -10.41 36.73 -13.39
N THR A 2 -9.37 36.63 -12.60
CA THR A 2 -7.98 36.65 -13.07
C THR A 2 -7.69 35.27 -13.66
N GLN A 3 -7.48 35.22 -14.98
CA GLN A 3 -7.00 34.01 -15.65
C GLN A 3 -5.61 33.68 -15.12
N LEU A 4 -5.45 32.49 -14.53
CA LEU A 4 -4.14 31.93 -14.23
C LEU A 4 -3.59 31.36 -15.54
N LEU A 5 -2.63 32.06 -16.16
CA LEU A 5 -1.89 31.55 -17.31
C LEU A 5 -0.67 30.76 -16.77
N VAL A 6 -0.73 29.46 -16.84
CA VAL A 6 0.45 28.61 -16.65
C VAL A 6 1.16 28.50 -17.98
N ASP A 7 2.39 29.02 -18.06
CA ASP A 7 3.22 28.91 -19.25
C ASP A 7 4.05 27.59 -19.18
N PRO A 8 3.75 26.60 -20.01
CA PRO A 8 4.48 25.33 -20.02
C PRO A 8 5.97 25.48 -20.33
N GLN A 9 6.35 26.59 -20.99
CA GLN A 9 7.76 26.87 -21.27
C GLN A 9 8.54 27.26 -20.01
N ILE A 10 7.90 27.91 -19.04
CA ILE A 10 8.52 28.22 -17.74
C ILE A 10 8.82 26.92 -16.99
N ILE A 11 7.89 25.95 -16.99
CA ILE A 11 8.09 24.64 -16.34
C ILE A 11 9.27 23.89 -17.00
N THR A 12 9.37 23.95 -18.32
CA THR A 12 10.48 23.32 -19.06
C THR A 12 11.82 23.99 -18.75
N THR A 13 11.83 25.31 -18.58
CA THR A 13 13.04 26.07 -18.22
C THR A 13 13.50 25.69 -16.80
N VAL A 14 12.57 25.63 -15.85
CA VAL A 14 12.87 25.19 -14.46
C VAL A 14 13.42 23.76 -14.44
N ALA A 15 12.90 22.87 -15.26
CA ALA A 15 13.44 21.52 -15.39
C ALA A 15 14.90 21.52 -15.89
N ALA A 16 15.26 22.39 -16.83
CA ALA A 16 16.62 22.54 -17.31
C ALA A 16 17.56 23.15 -16.26
N ASP A 17 17.07 24.11 -15.45
CA ASP A 17 17.84 24.69 -14.36
C ASP A 17 18.17 23.66 -13.27
N ILE A 18 17.22 22.78 -12.94
CA ILE A 18 17.42 21.66 -12.00
C ILE A 18 18.48 20.70 -12.53
N ASP A 19 18.52 20.41 -13.83
CA ASP A 19 19.56 19.57 -14.45
C ASP A 19 20.94 20.22 -14.33
N SER A 20 21.03 21.51 -14.55
CA SER A 20 22.26 22.27 -14.37
C SER A 20 22.77 22.21 -12.93
N ILE A 21 21.89 22.39 -11.95
CA ILE A 21 22.23 22.26 -10.51
C ILE A 21 22.67 20.82 -10.20
N GLY A 22 21.94 19.81 -10.66
CA GLY A 22 22.27 18.40 -10.48
C GLY A 22 23.65 18.06 -11.08
N SER A 23 23.97 18.55 -12.26
CA SER A 23 25.27 18.35 -12.90
C SER A 23 26.41 18.95 -12.09
N THR A 24 26.19 20.13 -11.50
CA THR A 24 27.18 20.81 -10.63
C THR A 24 27.42 20.01 -9.34
N ILE A 25 26.36 19.49 -8.71
CA ILE A 25 26.44 18.64 -7.51
C ILE A 25 27.19 17.33 -7.83
N ARG A 26 26.88 16.67 -8.95
CA ARG A 26 27.59 15.47 -9.41
C ARG A 26 29.09 15.71 -9.59
N ALA A 27 29.45 16.81 -10.26
CA ALA A 27 30.83 17.17 -10.47
C ALA A 27 31.58 17.42 -9.14
N ALA A 28 30.97 18.15 -8.21
CA ALA A 28 31.53 18.42 -6.89
C ALA A 28 31.69 17.12 -6.07
N SER A 29 30.66 16.26 -6.08
CA SER A 29 30.70 14.97 -5.39
C SER A 29 31.75 14.02 -5.97
N ALA A 30 31.88 13.95 -7.29
CA ALA A 30 32.91 13.14 -7.96
C ALA A 30 34.31 13.62 -7.60
N ALA A 31 34.52 14.96 -7.51
CA ALA A 31 35.81 15.53 -7.09
C ALA A 31 36.13 15.21 -5.61
N ALA A 32 35.12 15.12 -4.74
CA ALA A 32 35.29 14.79 -3.32
C ALA A 32 35.41 13.27 -3.05
N ALA A 33 35.01 12.40 -3.97
CA ALA A 33 34.91 10.97 -3.74
C ALA A 33 36.24 10.32 -3.36
N ALA A 34 37.30 10.50 -4.16
CA ALA A 34 38.59 9.88 -3.92
C ALA A 34 39.25 10.37 -2.60
N PRO A 35 39.32 11.70 -2.30
CA PRO A 35 39.93 12.17 -1.07
C PRO A 35 39.17 11.82 0.22
N THR A 36 37.85 11.51 0.13
CA THR A 36 37.04 11.18 1.32
C THR A 36 36.85 9.69 1.57
N SER A 37 36.85 8.86 0.51
CA SER A 37 36.69 7.40 0.63
C SER A 37 38.00 6.62 0.63
N GLY A 38 39.12 7.23 0.18
CA GLY A 38 40.45 6.62 0.08
C GLY A 38 41.43 7.15 1.10
N LEU A 39 41.02 7.48 2.33
CA LEU A 39 41.86 7.98 3.40
C LEU A 39 42.93 6.95 3.80
N LEU A 40 44.18 7.39 3.81
CA LEU A 40 45.29 6.57 4.31
C LEU A 40 45.39 6.69 5.84
N ALA A 41 45.77 5.58 6.50
CA ALA A 41 46.03 5.60 7.92
C ALA A 41 47.19 6.58 8.23
N ALA A 42 47.03 7.40 9.27
CA ALA A 42 48.02 8.42 9.66
C ALA A 42 49.36 7.80 10.17
N ALA A 43 49.27 6.57 10.71
CA ALA A 43 50.41 5.77 11.16
C ALA A 43 50.14 4.28 10.93
N SER A 44 51.16 3.44 11.13
CA SER A 44 51.04 1.97 10.96
C SER A 44 50.49 1.25 12.21
N ASP A 45 49.67 1.92 13.01
CA ASP A 45 49.04 1.36 14.19
C ASP A 45 47.52 1.05 13.93
N GLU A 46 46.97 0.16 14.77
CA GLU A 46 45.63 -0.34 14.65
C GLU A 46 44.54 0.76 14.81
N VAL A 47 44.82 1.79 15.62
CA VAL A 47 43.88 2.90 15.85
C VAL A 47 43.82 3.80 14.61
N SER A 48 44.95 4.15 14.03
CA SER A 48 45.03 4.94 12.80
C SER A 48 44.36 4.21 11.63
N ALA A 49 44.51 2.89 11.52
CA ALA A 49 43.86 2.06 10.54
C ALA A 49 42.33 2.03 10.75
N ALA A 50 41.86 1.86 11.99
CA ALA A 50 40.45 1.86 12.33
C ALA A 50 39.78 3.21 12.04
N ILE A 51 40.45 4.32 12.34
CA ILE A 51 39.95 5.68 12.05
C ILE A 51 39.85 5.90 10.53
N ALA A 52 40.89 5.51 9.76
CA ALA A 52 40.86 5.64 8.31
C ALA A 52 39.73 4.83 7.68
N ASN A 53 39.49 3.60 8.15
CA ASN A 53 38.37 2.75 7.72
C ASN A 53 37.03 3.36 8.07
N LEU A 54 36.85 3.93 9.28
CA LEU A 54 35.60 4.59 9.68
C LEU A 54 35.25 5.78 8.77
N PHE A 55 36.22 6.67 8.53
CA PHE A 55 36.03 7.81 7.65
C PHE A 55 35.82 7.39 6.18
N GLY A 56 36.55 6.36 5.72
CA GLY A 56 36.39 5.80 4.39
C GLY A 56 34.97 5.20 4.19
N ALA A 57 34.46 4.46 5.16
CA ALA A 57 33.11 3.92 5.14
C ALA A 57 32.05 5.04 5.15
N HIS A 58 32.25 6.08 5.99
CA HIS A 58 31.35 7.25 5.99
C HIS A 58 31.36 8.00 4.65
N GLY A 59 32.54 8.16 4.04
CA GLY A 59 32.68 8.73 2.70
C GLY A 59 31.93 7.92 1.64
N GLN A 60 31.99 6.59 1.70
CA GLN A 60 31.24 5.71 0.78
C GLN A 60 29.72 5.84 0.99
N GLN A 61 29.25 5.90 2.25
CA GLN A 61 27.84 6.11 2.55
C GLN A 61 27.34 7.47 2.03
N PHE A 62 28.15 8.52 2.18
CA PHE A 62 27.83 9.83 1.62
C PHE A 62 27.72 9.79 0.09
N GLN A 63 28.63 9.11 -0.61
CA GLN A 63 28.55 8.95 -2.07
C GLN A 63 27.30 8.16 -2.50
N ALA A 64 26.91 7.14 -1.76
CA ALA A 64 25.67 6.41 -2.00
C ALA A 64 24.42 7.30 -1.84
N MET A 65 24.42 8.16 -0.81
CA MET A 65 23.34 9.12 -0.57
C MET A 65 23.24 10.17 -1.69
N VAL A 66 24.38 10.69 -2.15
CA VAL A 66 24.40 11.63 -3.31
C VAL A 66 23.86 10.96 -4.56
N GLY A 67 24.17 9.67 -4.78
CA GLY A 67 23.58 8.90 -5.89
C GLY A 67 22.05 8.80 -5.81
N GLN A 68 21.48 8.66 -4.61
CA GLN A 68 20.02 8.67 -4.40
C GLN A 68 19.42 10.04 -4.68
N VAL A 69 20.06 11.11 -4.21
CA VAL A 69 19.63 12.50 -4.50
C VAL A 69 19.64 12.78 -6.01
N ASP A 70 20.65 12.29 -6.73
CA ASP A 70 20.73 12.44 -8.19
C ASP A 70 19.60 11.68 -8.91
N ALA A 71 19.32 10.44 -8.48
CA ALA A 71 18.19 9.68 -9.01
C ALA A 71 16.83 10.34 -8.70
N TYR A 72 16.72 11.00 -7.55
CA TYR A 72 15.53 11.78 -7.19
C TYR A 72 15.38 13.03 -8.09
N ALA A 73 16.46 13.79 -8.28
CA ALA A 73 16.46 14.96 -9.15
C ALA A 73 16.05 14.60 -10.59
N GLY A 74 16.55 13.47 -11.12
CA GLY A 74 16.15 12.97 -12.44
C GLY A 74 14.67 12.62 -12.53
N ARG A 75 14.11 11.98 -11.50
CA ARG A 75 12.66 11.70 -11.42
C ARG A 75 11.84 12.97 -11.33
N PHE A 76 12.28 13.95 -10.56
CA PHE A 76 11.61 15.24 -10.44
C PHE A 76 11.56 15.99 -11.76
N GLN A 77 12.65 16.01 -12.54
CA GLN A 77 12.68 16.56 -13.90
C GLN A 77 11.67 15.88 -14.83
N GLN A 78 11.61 14.53 -14.79
CA GLN A 78 10.63 13.77 -15.58
C GLN A 78 9.19 14.12 -15.19
N SER A 79 8.93 14.30 -13.89
CA SER A 79 7.61 14.72 -13.39
C SER A 79 7.24 16.12 -13.84
N LEU A 80 8.18 17.07 -13.86
CA LEU A 80 7.95 18.42 -14.38
C LEU A 80 7.66 18.41 -15.89
N ALA A 81 8.41 17.62 -16.67
CA ALA A 81 8.17 17.46 -18.08
C ALA A 81 6.81 16.81 -18.38
N ALA A 82 6.43 15.80 -17.59
CA ALA A 82 5.12 15.16 -17.67
C ALA A 82 3.99 16.14 -17.31
N ALA A 83 4.17 16.95 -16.27
CA ALA A 83 3.21 17.98 -15.89
C ALA A 83 3.04 19.05 -16.99
N ALA A 84 4.13 19.54 -17.58
CA ALA A 84 4.07 20.48 -18.70
C ALA A 84 3.27 19.91 -19.89
N ASN A 85 3.50 18.63 -20.23
CA ASN A 85 2.76 17.95 -21.28
C ASN A 85 1.27 17.75 -20.92
N ALA A 86 0.96 17.40 -19.66
CA ALA A 86 -0.41 17.26 -19.18
C ALA A 86 -1.17 18.58 -19.23
N TYR A 87 -0.54 19.71 -18.90
CA TYR A 87 -1.13 21.04 -19.06
C TYR A 87 -1.49 21.34 -20.52
N VAL A 88 -0.56 21.11 -21.47
CA VAL A 88 -0.82 21.29 -22.91
C VAL A 88 -1.99 20.41 -23.39
N GLN A 89 -2.05 19.17 -22.95
CA GLN A 89 -3.16 18.27 -23.30
C GLN A 89 -4.49 18.72 -22.69
N THR A 90 -4.47 19.17 -21.43
CA THR A 90 -5.69 19.66 -20.74
C THR A 90 -6.21 20.95 -21.38
N GLU A 91 -5.34 21.87 -21.77
CA GLU A 91 -5.73 23.09 -22.50
C GLU A 91 -6.31 22.77 -23.88
N ASN A 92 -5.71 21.82 -24.60
CA ASN A 92 -6.24 21.37 -25.88
C ASN A 92 -7.60 20.64 -25.73
N ALA A 93 -7.78 19.85 -24.68
CA ALA A 93 -9.05 19.18 -24.36
C ALA A 93 -10.11 20.19 -23.91
N ALA A 94 -9.74 21.19 -23.10
CA ALA A 94 -10.63 22.28 -22.69
C ALA A 94 -11.06 23.16 -23.87
N ALA A 95 -10.14 23.47 -24.79
CA ALA A 95 -10.46 24.19 -26.02
C ALA A 95 -11.39 23.38 -26.93
N ALA A 96 -11.19 22.07 -27.04
CA ALA A 96 -12.09 21.16 -27.79
C ALA A 96 -13.47 21.03 -27.11
N ALA A 97 -13.51 20.96 -25.77
CA ALA A 97 -14.75 20.91 -25.01
C ALA A 97 -15.53 22.23 -25.07
N LEU A 98 -14.84 23.39 -25.09
CA LEU A 98 -15.47 24.70 -25.21
C LEU A 98 -16.08 24.92 -26.61
N THR A 99 -15.48 24.38 -27.66
CA THR A 99 -16.04 24.37 -29.00
C THR A 99 -17.22 23.39 -29.14
N GLY A 100 -17.28 22.31 -28.32
CA GLY A 100 -18.40 21.38 -28.27
C GLY A 100 -19.56 21.82 -27.33
N ALA A 101 -19.29 22.62 -26.30
CA ALA A 101 -20.25 22.97 -25.25
C ALA A 101 -21.20 24.15 -25.62
N LEU A 102 -21.04 24.75 -26.80
CA LEU A 102 -22.02 25.74 -27.30
C LEU A 102 -23.32 25.12 -27.81
N GLY A 103 -23.55 23.84 -27.57
CA GLY A 103 -24.70 23.18 -28.16
C GLY A 103 -25.33 21.98 -27.46
N VAL A 104 -25.23 21.73 -26.16
CA VAL A 104 -26.22 20.84 -25.44
C VAL A 104 -26.02 20.93 -23.91
N ALA A 105 -27.09 21.32 -23.19
CA ALA A 105 -27.21 21.08 -21.76
C ALA A 105 -27.38 19.56 -21.51
N ALA A 106 -26.37 18.89 -20.98
CA ALA A 106 -26.47 17.48 -20.64
C ALA A 106 -27.09 17.31 -19.25
N ALA A 107 -28.14 16.48 -19.17
CA ALA A 107 -28.66 15.93 -17.93
C ALA A 107 -27.58 15.09 -17.22
N PRO A 108 -27.62 14.92 -15.88
CA PRO A 108 -26.66 14.09 -15.17
C PRO A 108 -26.69 12.67 -15.74
N ALA A 109 -25.55 12.20 -16.21
CA ALA A 109 -25.42 10.87 -16.81
C ALA A 109 -25.69 9.82 -15.71
N ALA A 110 -26.68 8.96 -15.95
CA ALA A 110 -26.81 7.72 -15.21
C ALA A 110 -25.52 6.91 -15.37
N LEU A 111 -25.05 6.29 -14.27
CA LEU A 111 -23.93 5.36 -14.31
C LEU A 111 -24.17 4.36 -15.46
N PRO A 112 -23.17 4.10 -16.30
CA PRO A 112 -23.30 3.11 -17.35
C PRO A 112 -23.66 1.76 -16.72
N PRO A 113 -24.52 0.94 -17.38
CA PRO A 113 -24.81 -0.39 -16.87
C PRO A 113 -23.50 -1.15 -16.68
N ALA A 114 -23.33 -1.77 -15.50
CA ALA A 114 -22.18 -2.61 -15.21
C ALA A 114 -22.02 -3.61 -16.34
N LEU A 115 -20.84 -3.61 -16.96
CA LEU A 115 -20.48 -4.65 -17.93
C LEU A 115 -20.58 -6.01 -17.23
N PRO A 116 -21.01 -7.08 -17.93
CA PRO A 116 -21.06 -8.39 -17.31
C PRO A 116 -19.67 -8.73 -16.76
N PHE A 117 -19.59 -8.89 -15.43
CA PHE A 117 -18.36 -9.25 -14.74
C PHE A 117 -17.90 -10.63 -15.19
N THR A 118 -16.66 -10.73 -15.65
CA THR A 118 -15.98 -11.99 -15.85
C THR A 118 -14.73 -11.99 -14.98
N ASN A 119 -14.56 -13.00 -14.17
CA ASN A 119 -13.42 -13.16 -13.28
C ASN A 119 -12.48 -14.28 -13.80
N PRO A 120 -11.26 -13.96 -14.20
CA PRO A 120 -10.70 -12.65 -14.51
C PRO A 120 -11.27 -12.07 -15.83
N PRO A 121 -11.07 -10.76 -16.10
CA PRO A 121 -11.60 -10.11 -17.32
C PRO A 121 -10.87 -10.52 -18.61
N PHE A 122 -9.83 -11.30 -18.50
CA PHE A 122 -9.02 -11.83 -19.59
C PHE A 122 -8.48 -13.21 -19.21
N PRO A 123 -8.20 -14.09 -20.20
CA PRO A 123 -7.64 -15.42 -19.90
C PRO A 123 -6.22 -15.33 -19.36
N ALA A 124 -5.87 -16.29 -18.49
CA ALA A 124 -4.48 -16.53 -18.13
C ALA A 124 -3.68 -16.99 -19.35
N LEU A 125 -2.39 -16.65 -19.36
CA LEU A 125 -1.45 -17.02 -20.42
C LEU A 125 -0.83 -18.41 -20.14
N ASP A 126 0.10 -18.85 -21.01
CA ASP A 126 0.67 -20.21 -21.00
C ASP A 126 1.32 -20.58 -19.67
N THR A 127 2.05 -19.65 -19.06
CA THR A 127 2.67 -19.81 -17.76
C THR A 127 2.10 -18.81 -16.77
N SER A 128 1.57 -19.28 -15.64
CA SER A 128 1.16 -18.43 -14.53
C SER A 128 2.14 -18.54 -13.39
N VAL A 129 2.69 -17.41 -12.93
CA VAL A 129 3.62 -17.34 -11.80
C VAL A 129 2.94 -16.72 -10.59
N PHE A 130 3.07 -17.38 -9.44
CA PHE A 130 2.48 -16.98 -8.16
C PHE A 130 3.57 -16.52 -7.21
N ILE A 131 3.42 -15.30 -6.71
CA ILE A 131 4.35 -14.66 -5.78
C ILE A 131 3.61 -14.38 -4.47
N GLY A 132 4.29 -14.55 -3.33
CA GLY A 132 3.69 -14.43 -2.02
C GLY A 132 3.56 -12.99 -1.51
N PRO A 133 2.78 -12.79 -0.44
CA PRO A 133 2.76 -11.53 0.32
C PRO A 133 3.92 -11.47 1.32
N THR A 134 4.07 -10.33 2.01
CA THR A 134 5.01 -10.16 3.13
C THR A 134 5.00 -11.35 4.09
N GLY A 135 6.18 -11.90 4.36
CA GLY A 135 6.38 -13.05 5.24
C GLY A 135 6.18 -14.42 4.57
N VAL A 136 5.88 -14.48 3.28
CA VAL A 136 5.70 -15.72 2.52
C VAL A 136 6.62 -15.75 1.29
N PRO A 137 7.95 -15.85 1.50
CA PRO A 137 8.93 -15.76 0.41
C PRO A 137 8.83 -16.91 -0.60
N ILE A 138 8.40 -18.09 -0.16
CA ILE A 138 8.12 -19.24 -1.00
C ILE A 138 6.68 -19.67 -0.72
N PRO A 139 5.70 -19.25 -1.54
CA PRO A 139 4.32 -19.68 -1.35
C PRO A 139 4.18 -21.21 -1.35
N PRO A 140 3.42 -21.79 -0.41
CA PRO A 140 3.14 -23.22 -0.45
C PRO A 140 2.23 -23.56 -1.66
N PRO A 141 2.24 -24.82 -2.17
CA PRO A 141 1.39 -25.21 -3.30
C PRO A 141 -0.11 -24.88 -3.11
N ALA A 142 -0.63 -25.00 -1.88
CA ALA A 142 -2.01 -24.64 -1.57
C ALA A 142 -2.31 -23.15 -1.82
N TYR A 143 -1.35 -22.27 -1.62
CA TYR A 143 -1.47 -20.85 -1.94
C TYR A 143 -1.72 -20.65 -3.45
N ALA A 144 -0.86 -21.27 -4.29
CA ALA A 144 -1.01 -21.15 -5.74
C ALA A 144 -2.34 -21.76 -6.23
N THR A 145 -2.77 -22.87 -5.63
CA THR A 145 -4.07 -23.49 -5.94
C THR A 145 -5.22 -22.53 -5.65
N LEU A 146 -5.27 -21.93 -4.44
CA LEU A 146 -6.33 -20.99 -4.05
C LEU A 146 -6.29 -19.71 -4.90
N ALA A 147 -5.10 -19.14 -5.14
CA ALA A 147 -4.94 -17.97 -6.00
C ALA A 147 -5.40 -18.26 -7.43
N ASN A 148 -5.13 -19.47 -7.92
CA ASN A 148 -5.60 -19.90 -9.23
C ASN A 148 -7.13 -20.08 -9.29
N GLU A 149 -7.72 -20.73 -8.29
CA GLU A 149 -9.17 -20.97 -8.21
C GLU A 149 -9.96 -19.67 -8.09
N LEU A 150 -9.44 -18.69 -7.37
CA LEU A 150 -10.16 -17.46 -7.05
C LEU A 150 -9.94 -16.34 -8.09
N TYR A 151 -8.76 -16.25 -8.70
CA TYR A 151 -8.38 -15.06 -9.45
C TYR A 151 -7.78 -15.32 -10.83
N VAL A 152 -6.98 -16.38 -11.03
CA VAL A 152 -6.18 -16.54 -12.25
C VAL A 152 -6.83 -17.47 -13.27
N HIS A 153 -7.43 -18.55 -12.81
CA HIS A 153 -8.08 -19.59 -13.63
C HIS A 153 -7.17 -20.16 -14.74
N ALA A 154 -5.87 -20.28 -14.43
CA ALA A 154 -4.88 -20.82 -15.35
C ALA A 154 -5.13 -22.29 -15.66
N THR A 155 -5.08 -22.64 -16.95
CA THR A 155 -5.11 -24.02 -17.45
C THR A 155 -3.74 -24.50 -17.90
N GLY A 156 -2.77 -23.58 -18.01
CA GLY A 156 -1.39 -23.83 -18.42
C GLY A 156 -0.46 -24.16 -17.24
N LEU A 157 0.83 -23.92 -17.43
CA LEU A 157 1.86 -24.17 -16.43
C LEU A 157 1.72 -23.20 -15.24
N GLN A 158 1.69 -23.74 -14.03
CA GLN A 158 1.66 -22.96 -12.79
C GLN A 158 3.01 -23.09 -12.07
N GLN A 159 3.61 -21.96 -11.72
CA GLN A 159 4.90 -21.90 -11.04
C GLN A 159 4.86 -20.97 -9.83
N ILE A 160 5.66 -21.29 -8.82
CA ILE A 160 5.86 -20.47 -7.63
C ILE A 160 7.21 -19.79 -7.77
N LEU A 161 7.24 -18.48 -7.60
CA LEU A 161 8.47 -17.70 -7.65
C LEU A 161 8.87 -17.28 -6.23
N TYR A 162 10.11 -17.54 -5.87
CA TYR A 162 10.71 -16.98 -4.68
C TYR A 162 10.96 -15.47 -4.88
N THR A 163 10.56 -14.67 -3.90
CA THR A 163 10.98 -13.29 -3.69
C THR A 163 11.20 -13.10 -2.19
N PRO A 164 12.00 -12.13 -1.71
CA PRO A 164 12.30 -12.04 -0.28
C PRO A 164 11.07 -11.89 0.61
N GLU A 165 10.11 -11.08 0.22
CA GLU A 165 8.86 -10.77 0.93
C GLU A 165 9.10 -10.39 2.40
N GLU A 166 10.20 -9.67 2.65
CA GLU A 166 10.60 -9.22 3.98
C GLU A 166 10.16 -7.77 4.23
N LEU A 167 9.86 -7.47 5.47
CA LEU A 167 9.48 -6.13 5.95
C LEU A 167 10.03 -5.95 7.37
N TYR A 168 11.23 -5.39 7.48
CA TYR A 168 11.82 -5.04 8.77
C TYR A 168 10.96 -4.00 9.51
N PRO A 169 10.74 -4.11 10.81
CA PRO A 169 11.08 -5.23 11.70
C PRO A 169 9.96 -6.28 11.82
N ILE A 170 8.90 -6.19 11.04
CA ILE A 170 7.67 -7.01 11.15
C ILE A 170 7.95 -8.48 10.88
N THR A 171 8.76 -8.79 9.87
CA THR A 171 9.15 -10.16 9.55
C THR A 171 10.33 -10.65 10.39
N GLY A 172 11.08 -9.74 11.00
CA GLY A 172 12.18 -10.02 11.93
C GLY A 172 13.17 -8.87 12.03
N VAL A 173 13.91 -8.83 13.14
CA VAL A 173 14.92 -7.77 13.40
C VAL A 173 16.17 -7.86 12.48
N LYS A 174 16.29 -8.95 11.73
CA LYS A 174 17.37 -9.16 10.75
C LYS A 174 16.84 -9.22 9.31
N SER A 175 15.57 -8.93 9.13
CA SER A 175 14.94 -8.89 7.82
C SER A 175 15.42 -7.70 7.01
N LEU A 176 15.30 -7.82 5.68
CA LEU A 176 15.46 -6.69 4.78
C LEU A 176 14.41 -5.61 5.08
N THR A 177 14.74 -4.37 4.82
CA THR A 177 13.74 -3.29 4.76
C THR A 177 12.83 -3.49 3.54
N LEU A 178 11.65 -2.84 3.52
CA LEU A 178 10.73 -2.96 2.39
C LEU A 178 11.40 -2.63 1.06
N ASN A 179 12.16 -1.53 1.00
CA ASN A 179 12.86 -1.11 -0.22
C ASN A 179 13.86 -2.14 -0.72
N GLN A 180 14.64 -2.73 0.19
CA GLN A 180 15.61 -3.77 -0.16
C GLN A 180 14.91 -5.03 -0.66
N SER A 181 13.89 -5.49 0.06
CA SER A 181 13.10 -6.66 -0.31
C SER A 181 12.41 -6.50 -1.66
N VAL A 182 11.76 -5.36 -1.87
CA VAL A 182 11.07 -5.03 -3.13
C VAL A 182 12.07 -4.88 -4.29
N SER A 183 13.22 -4.24 -4.09
CA SER A 183 14.25 -4.08 -5.12
C SER A 183 14.84 -5.42 -5.58
N GLU A 184 15.09 -6.32 -4.62
CA GLU A 184 15.55 -7.67 -4.91
C GLU A 184 14.46 -8.49 -5.62
N GLY A 185 13.22 -8.45 -5.11
CA GLY A 185 12.07 -9.09 -5.73
C GLY A 185 11.81 -8.61 -7.15
N LEU A 186 11.95 -7.32 -7.42
CA LEU A 186 11.83 -6.73 -8.76
C LEU A 186 12.86 -7.30 -9.74
N THR A 187 14.11 -7.46 -9.28
CA THR A 187 15.17 -8.07 -10.06
C THR A 187 14.86 -9.54 -10.38
N ILE A 188 14.40 -10.29 -9.38
CA ILE A 188 14.04 -11.70 -9.52
C ILE A 188 12.87 -11.87 -10.50
N LEU A 189 11.80 -11.08 -10.34
CA LEU A 189 10.64 -11.11 -11.24
C LEU A 189 11.03 -10.76 -12.67
N GLY A 190 11.82 -9.71 -12.88
CA GLY A 190 12.28 -9.30 -14.21
C GLY A 190 13.06 -10.40 -14.90
N ASN A 191 14.03 -11.02 -14.22
CA ASN A 191 14.83 -12.13 -14.74
C ASN A 191 13.96 -13.37 -15.04
N TYR A 192 13.00 -13.67 -14.15
CA TYR A 192 12.07 -14.78 -14.36
C TYR A 192 11.22 -14.57 -15.62
N VAL A 193 10.56 -13.42 -15.76
CA VAL A 193 9.74 -13.11 -16.94
C VAL A 193 10.57 -13.18 -18.22
N GLN A 194 11.77 -12.60 -18.23
CA GLN A 194 12.66 -12.69 -19.38
C GLN A 194 13.03 -14.14 -19.74
N SER A 195 13.33 -14.97 -18.73
CA SER A 195 13.65 -16.38 -18.96
C SER A 195 12.49 -17.18 -19.54
N GLN A 196 11.27 -16.88 -19.11
CA GLN A 196 10.06 -17.53 -19.62
C GLN A 196 9.75 -17.09 -21.07
N LEU A 197 9.88 -15.80 -21.36
CA LEU A 197 9.67 -15.26 -22.71
C LEU A 197 10.77 -15.64 -23.70
N ALA A 198 11.93 -16.10 -23.22
CA ALA A 198 12.96 -16.71 -24.09
C ALA A 198 12.55 -18.09 -24.63
N ILE A 199 11.55 -18.75 -24.05
CA ILE A 199 10.98 -19.99 -24.53
C ILE A 199 10.05 -19.66 -25.73
N PRO A 200 10.29 -20.17 -26.93
CA PRO A 200 9.49 -19.82 -28.10
C PRO A 200 7.99 -20.09 -27.91
N GLY A 201 7.18 -19.06 -28.12
CA GLY A 201 5.72 -19.14 -28.01
C GLY A 201 5.17 -19.15 -26.61
N ASN A 202 5.99 -18.97 -25.57
CA ASN A 202 5.55 -18.88 -24.17
C ASN A 202 5.15 -17.46 -23.81
N SER A 203 4.14 -17.33 -22.94
CA SER A 203 3.61 -16.09 -22.42
C SER A 203 3.35 -16.20 -20.93
N VAL A 204 3.30 -15.08 -20.19
CA VAL A 204 3.35 -15.06 -18.72
C VAL A 204 2.21 -14.26 -18.11
N THR A 205 1.47 -14.88 -17.19
CA THR A 205 0.58 -14.19 -16.25
C THR A 205 1.26 -14.10 -14.89
N VAL A 206 1.40 -12.90 -14.33
CA VAL A 206 1.98 -12.65 -13.00
C VAL A 206 0.85 -12.44 -12.01
N PHE A 207 0.79 -13.26 -10.96
CA PHE A 207 -0.07 -13.05 -9.80
C PHE A 207 0.74 -12.49 -8.65
N GLY A 208 0.34 -11.30 -8.16
CA GLY A 208 0.95 -10.63 -7.02
C GLY A 208 -0.07 -10.32 -5.92
N TYR A 209 0.30 -10.53 -4.67
CA TYR A 209 -0.50 -10.24 -3.50
C TYR A 209 0.30 -9.39 -2.50
N SER A 210 -0.25 -8.23 -2.06
CA SER A 210 0.39 -7.37 -1.07
C SER A 210 1.78 -6.93 -1.59
N GLN A 211 2.87 -7.14 -0.88
CA GLN A 211 4.21 -6.74 -1.30
C GLN A 211 4.57 -7.19 -2.72
N SER A 212 4.18 -8.38 -3.16
CA SER A 212 4.42 -8.79 -4.55
C SER A 212 3.53 -8.06 -5.57
N ALA A 213 2.43 -7.44 -5.16
CA ALA A 213 1.70 -6.50 -5.99
C ALA A 213 2.48 -5.17 -6.15
N ILE A 214 3.22 -4.73 -5.12
CA ILE A 214 4.17 -3.60 -5.22
C ILE A 214 5.27 -3.96 -6.23
N ILE A 215 5.91 -5.13 -6.08
CA ILE A 215 6.96 -5.61 -6.99
C ILE A 215 6.46 -5.63 -8.44
N SER A 216 5.26 -6.15 -8.67
CA SER A 216 4.63 -6.21 -10.00
C SER A 216 4.32 -4.82 -10.55
N SER A 217 3.85 -3.89 -9.71
CA SER A 217 3.57 -2.51 -10.09
C SER A 217 4.85 -1.75 -10.48
N LEU A 218 5.93 -1.94 -9.72
CA LEU A 218 7.24 -1.36 -10.04
C LEU A 218 7.85 -1.99 -11.29
N TYR A 219 7.61 -3.28 -11.53
CA TYR A 219 8.02 -3.92 -12.78
C TYR A 219 7.29 -3.31 -13.99
N MET A 220 5.99 -3.02 -13.87
CA MET A 220 5.26 -2.29 -14.91
C MET A 220 5.81 -0.86 -15.11
N GLN A 221 6.20 -0.15 -14.04
CA GLN A 221 6.87 1.16 -14.16
C GLN A 221 8.23 1.03 -14.87
N GLN A 222 9.00 0.00 -14.57
CA GLN A 222 10.28 -0.27 -15.25
C GLN A 222 10.09 -0.58 -16.74
N LEU A 223 9.08 -1.39 -17.09
CA LEU A 223 8.71 -1.67 -18.49
C LEU A 223 8.27 -0.41 -19.21
N ALA A 224 7.51 0.46 -18.56
CA ALA A 224 7.11 1.76 -19.12
C ALA A 224 8.32 2.66 -19.40
N ALA A 225 9.26 2.75 -18.46
CA ALA A 225 10.49 3.51 -18.64
C ALA A 225 11.37 2.97 -19.79
N ALA A 226 11.30 1.66 -20.07
CA ALA A 226 11.97 1.01 -21.17
C ALA A 226 11.19 1.06 -22.50
N GLY A 227 10.04 1.73 -22.57
CA GLY A 227 9.19 1.82 -23.76
C GLY A 227 8.40 0.56 -24.08
N PHE A 228 8.06 -0.24 -23.07
CA PHE A 228 7.27 -1.47 -23.18
C PHE A 228 7.87 -2.51 -24.15
N PRO A 229 9.05 -3.05 -23.87
CA PRO A 229 9.77 -3.93 -24.79
C PRO A 229 9.13 -5.31 -24.97
N ILE A 230 8.18 -5.70 -24.11
CA ILE A 230 7.47 -6.98 -24.17
C ILE A 230 6.17 -6.78 -24.96
N ALA A 231 5.82 -7.72 -25.85
CA ALA A 231 4.57 -7.64 -26.59
C ALA A 231 3.36 -7.74 -25.65
N PRO A 232 2.31 -6.93 -25.82
CA PRO A 232 1.15 -6.91 -24.93
C PRO A 232 0.41 -8.26 -24.82
N ALA A 233 0.54 -9.13 -25.81
CA ALA A 233 -0.05 -10.46 -25.81
C ALA A 233 0.72 -11.47 -24.94
N ASP A 234 1.95 -11.15 -24.54
CA ASP A 234 2.87 -12.10 -23.90
C ASP A 234 2.97 -11.89 -22.40
N LEU A 235 2.30 -10.84 -21.85
CA LEU A 235 2.39 -10.51 -20.42
C LEU A 235 1.06 -9.97 -19.87
N ASN A 236 0.58 -10.56 -18.76
CA ASN A 236 -0.58 -10.13 -18.00
C ASN A 236 -0.24 -10.00 -16.52
N PHE A 237 -1.03 -9.21 -15.76
CA PHE A 237 -0.91 -9.08 -14.32
C PHE A 237 -2.26 -9.24 -13.63
N ILE A 238 -2.28 -9.96 -12.52
CA ILE A 238 -3.43 -10.05 -11.61
C ILE A 238 -2.93 -9.72 -10.21
N LEU A 239 -3.42 -8.62 -9.64
CA LEU A 239 -2.95 -8.07 -8.38
C LEU A 239 -4.07 -8.07 -7.35
N VAL A 240 -3.81 -8.55 -6.16
CA VAL A 240 -4.75 -8.52 -5.04
C VAL A 240 -4.13 -7.80 -3.84
N GLY A 241 -4.91 -7.01 -3.11
CA GLY A 241 -4.41 -6.24 -1.96
C GLY A 241 -3.26 -5.30 -2.32
N ASN A 242 -3.37 -4.57 -3.42
CA ASN A 242 -2.30 -3.77 -3.99
C ASN A 242 -2.19 -2.40 -3.29
N GLU A 243 -1.13 -2.19 -2.52
CA GLU A 243 -0.84 -0.94 -1.79
C GLU A 243 -0.54 0.24 -2.72
N MET A 244 -0.26 -0.02 -4.00
CA MET A 244 -0.08 0.99 -5.06
C MET A 244 -1.34 1.20 -5.90
N ASN A 245 -2.52 0.73 -5.45
CA ASN A 245 -3.79 0.98 -6.13
C ASN A 245 -4.02 2.50 -6.30
N PRO A 246 -4.24 3.02 -7.53
CA PRO A 246 -4.31 4.47 -7.76
C PRO A 246 -5.39 5.18 -6.93
N ASN A 247 -6.55 4.54 -6.76
CA ASN A 247 -7.72 5.12 -6.08
C ASN A 247 -7.84 4.67 -4.62
N GLY A 248 -6.75 4.44 -3.91
CA GLY A 248 -6.88 4.10 -2.50
C GLY A 248 -5.67 3.46 -1.85
N GLY A 249 -4.71 2.96 -2.61
CA GLY A 249 -3.52 2.32 -2.06
C GLY A 249 -2.73 3.25 -1.14
N MET A 250 -2.33 2.76 0.03
CA MET A 250 -1.60 3.55 1.02
C MET A 250 -0.31 4.15 0.45
N LEU A 251 0.45 3.38 -0.35
CA LEU A 251 1.68 3.85 -0.96
C LEU A 251 1.45 4.82 -2.13
N ALA A 252 0.23 4.88 -2.65
CA ALA A 252 -0.17 5.87 -3.64
C ALA A 252 -0.62 7.20 -3.01
N ARG A 253 -1.05 7.21 -1.73
CA ARG A 253 -1.58 8.41 -1.08
C ARG A 253 -0.54 9.51 -0.85
N PHE A 254 0.72 9.15 -0.58
CA PHE A 254 1.82 10.09 -0.31
C PHE A 254 2.96 9.91 -1.32
N PRO A 255 2.74 10.16 -2.61
CA PRO A 255 3.78 9.93 -3.60
C PRO A 255 5.05 10.72 -3.25
N ASN A 256 6.19 10.05 -3.33
CA ASN A 256 7.54 10.58 -3.06
C ASN A 256 7.87 10.85 -1.57
N LEU A 257 7.00 10.49 -0.63
CA LEU A 257 7.39 10.45 0.78
C LEU A 257 8.28 9.22 1.03
N THR A 258 9.30 9.38 1.87
CA THR A 258 10.23 8.31 2.24
C THR A 258 10.41 8.29 3.75
N LEU A 259 10.39 7.09 4.34
CA LEU A 259 10.79 6.82 5.73
C LEU A 259 12.09 6.01 5.70
N PRO A 260 13.28 6.67 5.74
CA PRO A 260 14.55 6.04 5.37
C PRO A 260 14.96 4.88 6.27
N THR A 261 14.72 4.98 7.57
CA THR A 261 15.13 3.96 8.56
C THR A 261 14.33 2.66 8.40
N LEU A 262 13.05 2.78 8.04
CA LEU A 262 12.20 1.64 7.71
C LEU A 262 12.46 1.13 6.28
N GLY A 263 13.19 1.92 5.47
CA GLY A 263 13.31 1.69 4.04
C GLY A 263 11.93 1.62 3.38
N LEU A 264 11.03 2.50 3.78
CA LEU A 264 9.67 2.58 3.28
C LEU A 264 9.54 3.79 2.36
N ASP A 265 9.42 3.54 1.07
CA ASP A 265 9.11 4.55 0.07
C ASP A 265 7.64 4.46 -0.34
N PHE A 266 7.01 5.61 -0.47
CA PHE A 266 5.69 5.72 -1.06
C PHE A 266 5.85 5.83 -2.58
N TYR A 267 5.84 4.67 -3.24
CA TYR A 267 6.20 4.48 -4.65
C TYR A 267 5.22 5.10 -5.66
N GLY A 268 4.11 5.69 -5.18
CA GLY A 268 3.05 6.20 -6.03
C GLY A 268 2.12 5.10 -6.54
N ALA A 269 1.43 5.36 -7.65
CA ALA A 269 0.39 4.48 -8.17
C ALA A 269 0.93 3.43 -9.15
N THR A 270 0.26 2.29 -9.21
CA THR A 270 0.37 1.32 -10.31
C THR A 270 0.03 2.01 -11.63
N PRO A 271 0.85 1.85 -12.70
CA PRO A 271 0.55 2.48 -13.98
C PRO A 271 -0.80 2.05 -14.55
N SER A 272 -1.68 3.02 -14.81
CA SER A 272 -2.97 2.77 -15.47
C SER A 272 -2.87 2.77 -17.00
N ASN A 273 -1.79 3.31 -17.56
CA ASN A 273 -1.56 3.44 -19.00
C ASN A 273 -0.68 2.33 -19.61
N THR A 274 -0.55 1.21 -18.92
CA THR A 274 0.19 0.04 -19.44
C THR A 274 -0.55 -0.61 -20.62
N PRO A 275 0.18 -1.11 -21.64
CA PRO A 275 -0.43 -1.85 -22.74
C PRO A 275 -0.80 -3.30 -22.37
N TYR A 276 -0.37 -3.77 -21.20
CA TYR A 276 -0.65 -5.13 -20.70
C TYR A 276 -2.04 -5.20 -20.06
N ASN A 277 -2.67 -6.38 -20.13
CA ASN A 277 -3.88 -6.59 -19.34
C ASN A 277 -3.53 -6.68 -17.85
N VAL A 278 -4.21 -5.90 -17.03
CA VAL A 278 -4.05 -5.89 -15.59
C VAL A 278 -5.41 -6.01 -14.92
N ALA A 279 -5.56 -6.87 -13.94
CA ALA A 279 -6.72 -6.93 -13.07
C ALA A 279 -6.28 -6.63 -11.63
N ILE A 280 -6.89 -5.65 -10.97
CA ILE A 280 -6.61 -5.27 -9.58
C ILE A 280 -7.86 -5.52 -8.75
N TYR A 281 -7.77 -6.44 -7.80
CA TYR A 281 -8.84 -6.75 -6.86
C TYR A 281 -8.50 -6.18 -5.49
N THR A 282 -9.41 -5.37 -4.98
CA THR A 282 -9.30 -4.73 -3.66
C THR A 282 -10.49 -5.14 -2.82
N GLN A 283 -10.29 -5.57 -1.58
CA GLN A 283 -11.37 -5.74 -0.63
C GLN A 283 -11.74 -4.39 0.00
N GLU A 284 -13.02 -4.15 0.18
CA GLU A 284 -13.52 -2.98 0.91
C GLU A 284 -12.93 -2.97 2.33
N TYR A 285 -12.53 -1.81 2.82
CA TYR A 285 -11.84 -1.59 4.10
C TYR A 285 -10.45 -2.23 4.25
N ASP A 286 -9.83 -2.75 3.17
CA ASP A 286 -8.43 -3.14 3.20
C ASP A 286 -7.56 -1.90 3.46
N GLY A 287 -7.02 -1.76 4.68
CA GLY A 287 -6.30 -0.57 5.09
C GLY A 287 -4.99 -0.31 4.34
N PHE A 288 -4.44 -1.29 3.61
CA PHE A 288 -3.29 -1.10 2.74
C PHE A 288 -3.69 -0.77 1.30
N ALA A 289 -4.65 -1.49 0.72
CA ALA A 289 -5.04 -1.33 -0.68
C ALA A 289 -6.17 -0.31 -0.90
N SER A 290 -6.91 0.04 0.17
CA SER A 290 -8.01 1.02 0.18
C SER A 290 -7.97 1.83 1.48
N PHE A 291 -6.99 2.73 1.61
CA PHE A 291 -6.85 3.65 2.75
C PHE A 291 -7.82 4.83 2.62
N PRO A 292 -8.45 5.32 3.71
CA PRO A 292 -9.36 6.45 3.69
C PRO A 292 -8.82 7.67 2.96
N ARG A 293 -9.68 8.34 2.21
CA ARG A 293 -9.35 9.58 1.51
C ARG A 293 -9.36 10.79 2.44
N TYR A 294 -10.19 10.76 3.48
CA TYR A 294 -10.42 11.87 4.41
C TYR A 294 -9.95 11.49 5.83
N PRO A 295 -8.62 11.49 6.08
CA PRO A 295 -8.05 10.95 7.32
C PRO A 295 -8.38 11.78 8.57
N ILE A 296 -8.99 12.96 8.45
CA ILE A 296 -9.58 13.69 9.59
C ILE A 296 -10.71 12.87 10.24
N ASN A 297 -11.33 11.95 9.49
CA ASN A 297 -12.23 10.96 10.05
C ASN A 297 -11.45 9.82 10.72
N PHE A 298 -10.99 10.07 11.95
CA PHE A 298 -10.21 9.09 12.72
C PHE A 298 -10.91 7.73 12.91
N ILE A 299 -12.24 7.69 12.91
CA ILE A 299 -13.00 6.43 13.00
C ILE A 299 -12.80 5.58 11.74
N SER A 300 -12.77 6.21 10.58
CA SER A 300 -12.47 5.56 9.32
C SER A 300 -11.03 5.03 9.28
N ASP A 301 -10.08 5.83 9.76
CA ASP A 301 -8.68 5.42 9.84
C ASP A 301 -8.50 4.23 10.79
N LEU A 302 -9.18 4.27 11.95
CA LEU A 302 -9.15 3.16 12.90
C LEU A 302 -9.77 1.89 12.28
N ASN A 303 -10.84 2.02 11.50
CA ASN A 303 -11.41 0.89 10.76
C ASN A 303 -10.40 0.32 9.76
N ALA A 304 -9.68 1.17 9.03
CA ALA A 304 -8.63 0.75 8.10
C ALA A 304 -7.48 0.01 8.82
N VAL A 305 -7.09 0.46 10.03
CA VAL A 305 -6.11 -0.25 10.88
C VAL A 305 -6.56 -1.68 11.16
N PHE A 306 -7.81 -1.85 11.61
CA PHE A 306 -8.35 -3.19 11.83
C PHE A 306 -8.47 -3.98 10.52
N GLY A 307 -8.77 -3.30 9.40
CA GLY A 307 -8.81 -3.88 8.06
C GLY A 307 -7.48 -4.46 7.60
N ILE A 308 -6.34 -3.88 8.00
CA ILE A 308 -5.01 -4.48 7.74
C ILE A 308 -4.92 -5.89 8.30
N ALA A 309 -5.40 -6.10 9.51
CA ALA A 309 -5.29 -7.41 10.17
C ALA A 309 -6.40 -8.39 9.76
N THR A 310 -7.61 -7.90 9.48
CA THR A 310 -8.82 -8.72 9.34
C THR A 310 -9.32 -8.87 7.91
N VAL A 311 -8.90 -7.98 7.00
CA VAL A 311 -9.31 -7.98 5.59
C VAL A 311 -8.10 -8.20 4.68
N HIS A 312 -7.03 -7.37 4.80
CA HIS A 312 -5.87 -7.45 3.93
C HIS A 312 -5.22 -8.85 3.90
N THR A 313 -5.25 -9.57 5.00
CA THR A 313 -4.64 -10.91 5.11
C THR A 313 -5.53 -12.04 4.56
N LYS A 314 -6.72 -11.76 4.02
CA LYS A 314 -7.74 -12.77 3.75
C LYS A 314 -8.14 -12.97 2.28
N TYR A 315 -7.43 -12.39 1.32
CA TYR A 315 -7.79 -12.54 -0.09
C TYR A 315 -7.91 -14.00 -0.55
N LEU A 316 -7.07 -14.90 -0.05
CA LEU A 316 -7.14 -16.33 -0.37
C LEU A 316 -8.07 -17.14 0.56
N ASN A 317 -8.73 -16.49 1.51
CA ASN A 317 -9.75 -17.11 2.36
C ASN A 317 -11.17 -16.81 1.88
N LEU A 318 -11.31 -15.97 0.84
CA LEU A 318 -12.60 -15.69 0.24
C LEU A 318 -13.16 -16.93 -0.47
N THR A 319 -14.48 -16.98 -0.57
CA THR A 319 -15.16 -17.95 -1.41
C THR A 319 -15.21 -17.46 -2.86
N PRO A 320 -15.31 -18.34 -3.87
CA PRO A 320 -15.53 -17.92 -5.26
C PRO A 320 -16.73 -16.95 -5.41
N ALA A 321 -17.82 -17.21 -4.69
CA ALA A 321 -19.00 -16.32 -4.73
C ALA A 321 -18.72 -14.91 -4.22
N GLN A 322 -17.87 -14.75 -3.20
CA GLN A 322 -17.45 -13.42 -2.72
C GLN A 322 -16.58 -12.71 -3.76
N VAL A 323 -15.64 -13.41 -4.40
CA VAL A 323 -14.83 -12.83 -5.48
C VAL A 323 -15.71 -12.49 -6.69
N ASP A 324 -16.66 -13.33 -7.05
CA ASP A 324 -17.61 -13.09 -8.15
C ASP A 324 -18.61 -11.97 -7.85
N SER A 325 -18.77 -11.57 -6.58
CA SER A 325 -19.56 -10.40 -6.19
C SER A 325 -18.81 -9.07 -6.38
N ALA A 326 -17.55 -9.10 -6.82
CA ALA A 326 -16.75 -7.91 -7.01
C ALA A 326 -17.41 -6.91 -7.98
N ILE A 327 -17.32 -5.65 -7.61
CA ILE A 327 -17.88 -4.54 -8.38
C ILE A 327 -16.77 -3.93 -9.23
N GLN A 328 -16.95 -3.86 -10.53
CA GLN A 328 -16.01 -3.14 -11.38
C GLN A 328 -16.13 -1.64 -11.10
N LEU A 329 -15.03 -1.02 -10.72
CA LEU A 329 -14.97 0.40 -10.40
C LEU A 329 -14.97 1.26 -11.68
N PRO A 330 -15.57 2.47 -11.62
CA PRO A 330 -15.58 3.38 -12.75
C PRO A 330 -14.17 3.88 -13.07
N THR A 331 -13.85 3.99 -14.35
CA THR A 331 -12.63 4.61 -14.87
C THR A 331 -12.97 5.95 -15.54
N SER A 332 -11.94 6.77 -15.78
CA SER A 332 -12.11 8.05 -16.47
C SER A 332 -12.79 7.88 -17.82
N PRO A 333 -13.60 8.86 -18.25
CA PRO A 333 -14.34 8.77 -19.51
C PRO A 333 -13.41 8.48 -20.70
N GLY A 334 -13.78 7.47 -21.48
CA GLY A 334 -12.98 7.05 -22.65
C GLY A 334 -11.74 6.23 -22.33
N TYR A 335 -11.52 5.82 -21.07
CA TYR A 335 -10.32 5.08 -20.69
C TYR A 335 -10.12 3.81 -21.53
N TYR A 336 -11.13 2.95 -21.63
CA TYR A 336 -11.03 1.71 -22.40
C TYR A 336 -11.02 1.96 -23.91
N GLU A 337 -11.77 2.94 -24.39
CA GLU A 337 -11.80 3.33 -25.81
C GLU A 337 -10.45 3.89 -26.28
N ASN A 338 -9.71 4.52 -25.38
CA ASN A 338 -8.35 5.02 -25.62
C ASN A 338 -7.26 3.98 -25.37
N GLY A 339 -7.64 2.71 -25.18
CA GLY A 339 -6.71 1.60 -25.06
C GLY A 339 -6.29 1.24 -23.63
N GLY A 340 -6.98 1.75 -22.62
CA GLY A 340 -6.80 1.32 -21.23
C GLY A 340 -7.02 -0.18 -21.07
N LYS A 341 -6.14 -0.84 -20.31
CA LYS A 341 -6.09 -2.30 -20.14
C LYS A 341 -6.12 -2.74 -18.69
N THR A 342 -6.24 -1.82 -17.75
CA THR A 342 -6.33 -2.13 -16.32
C THR A 342 -7.78 -2.14 -15.87
N TYR A 343 -8.20 -3.24 -15.26
CA TYR A 343 -9.54 -3.47 -14.72
C TYR A 343 -9.45 -3.42 -13.21
N TYR A 344 -10.30 -2.63 -12.57
CA TYR A 344 -10.31 -2.38 -11.14
C TYR A 344 -11.58 -2.94 -10.52
N TYR A 345 -11.42 -3.77 -9.50
CA TYR A 345 -12.52 -4.45 -8.83
C TYR A 345 -12.50 -4.20 -7.33
N MET A 346 -13.68 -3.90 -6.77
CA MET A 346 -13.90 -3.81 -5.34
C MET A 346 -14.71 -5.02 -4.88
N ILE A 347 -14.17 -5.82 -3.98
CA ILE A 347 -14.87 -6.94 -3.35
C ILE A 347 -15.51 -6.41 -2.06
N PRO A 348 -16.85 -6.42 -1.94
CA PRO A 348 -17.53 -5.95 -0.73
C PRO A 348 -17.11 -6.75 0.50
N THR A 349 -17.05 -6.08 1.64
CA THR A 349 -16.78 -6.68 2.95
C THR A 349 -18.04 -6.61 3.80
N GLU A 350 -18.51 -7.76 4.29
CA GLU A 350 -19.81 -7.88 4.99
C GLU A 350 -19.84 -7.22 6.37
N GLU A 351 -18.68 -7.15 7.03
CA GLU A 351 -18.55 -6.68 8.42
C GLU A 351 -17.51 -5.57 8.54
N LEU A 352 -17.80 -4.55 9.34
CA LEU A 352 -16.82 -3.52 9.67
C LEU A 352 -15.64 -4.11 10.46
N PRO A 353 -14.41 -4.02 9.95
CA PRO A 353 -13.21 -4.43 10.67
C PRO A 353 -13.11 -3.90 12.10
N LEU A 354 -13.51 -2.65 12.32
CA LEU A 354 -13.51 -1.97 13.62
C LEU A 354 -14.34 -2.72 14.69
N LEU A 355 -15.36 -3.45 14.27
CA LEU A 355 -16.24 -4.20 15.19
C LEU A 355 -15.75 -5.62 15.49
N THR A 356 -14.66 -6.09 14.88
CA THR A 356 -14.08 -7.42 15.15
C THR A 356 -13.84 -7.68 16.64
N PRO A 357 -13.28 -6.75 17.45
CA PRO A 357 -13.10 -6.99 18.89
C PRO A 357 -14.43 -7.09 19.66
N LEU A 358 -15.45 -6.34 19.25
CA LEU A 358 -16.77 -6.42 19.85
C LEU A 358 -17.44 -7.75 19.54
N ARG A 359 -17.38 -8.20 18.28
CA ARG A 359 -17.92 -9.49 17.84
C ARG A 359 -17.24 -10.68 18.54
N ALA A 360 -15.98 -10.53 18.96
CA ALA A 360 -15.27 -11.55 19.72
C ALA A 360 -15.79 -11.75 21.15
N ILE A 361 -16.66 -10.86 21.67
CA ILE A 361 -17.25 -11.01 23.01
C ILE A 361 -18.38 -12.07 22.92
N PRO A 362 -18.25 -13.18 23.66
CA PRO A 362 -19.26 -14.25 23.61
C PRO A 362 -20.66 -13.76 23.97
N VAL A 363 -21.66 -14.29 23.30
CA VAL A 363 -23.09 -14.08 23.54
C VAL A 363 -23.61 -12.70 23.12
N ILE A 364 -23.03 -11.62 23.64
CA ILE A 364 -23.56 -10.27 23.43
C ILE A 364 -22.87 -9.51 22.29
N GLY A 365 -21.72 -9.99 21.85
CA GLY A 365 -20.87 -9.27 20.87
C GLY A 365 -21.55 -9.08 19.53
N ASN A 366 -22.02 -10.16 18.89
CA ASN A 366 -22.69 -10.11 17.60
C ASN A 366 -23.97 -9.28 17.63
N PRO A 367 -24.93 -9.47 18.57
CA PRO A 367 -26.11 -8.62 18.62
C PRO A 367 -25.79 -7.14 18.79
N LEU A 368 -24.82 -6.78 19.65
CA LEU A 368 -24.44 -5.37 19.84
C LEU A 368 -23.73 -4.80 18.61
N ALA A 369 -22.89 -5.58 17.96
CA ALA A 369 -22.25 -5.18 16.72
C ALA A 369 -23.30 -4.92 15.64
N ALA A 370 -24.21 -5.86 15.40
CA ALA A 370 -25.28 -5.74 14.42
C ALA A 370 -26.18 -4.51 14.65
N LEU A 371 -26.42 -4.15 15.92
CA LEU A 371 -27.19 -2.95 16.26
C LEU A 371 -26.52 -1.65 15.82
N ILE A 372 -25.20 -1.54 16.03
CA ILE A 372 -24.47 -0.27 15.83
C ILE A 372 -23.83 -0.18 14.46
N GLU A 373 -23.52 -1.31 13.82
CA GLU A 373 -22.75 -1.39 12.58
C GLU A 373 -23.31 -0.52 11.44
N PRO A 374 -24.61 -0.56 11.08
CA PRO A 374 -25.09 0.21 9.94
C PRO A 374 -24.94 1.73 10.09
N ASN A 375 -25.05 2.25 11.31
CA ASN A 375 -24.80 3.66 11.58
C ASN A 375 -23.29 3.97 11.68
N LEU A 376 -22.50 3.04 12.17
CA LEU A 376 -21.04 3.18 12.21
C LEU A 376 -20.44 3.12 10.80
N GLU A 377 -21.02 2.30 9.90
CA GLU A 377 -20.66 2.28 8.47
C GLU A 377 -20.83 3.65 7.83
N VAL A 378 -21.94 4.35 8.09
CA VAL A 378 -22.12 5.72 7.60
C VAL A 378 -20.96 6.63 8.02
N ILE A 379 -20.54 6.54 9.28
CA ILE A 379 -19.42 7.34 9.79
C ILE A 379 -18.11 6.93 9.14
N VAL A 380 -17.81 5.63 9.07
CA VAL A 380 -16.61 5.09 8.46
C VAL A 380 -16.55 5.44 6.97
N ASN A 381 -17.63 5.26 6.26
CA ASN A 381 -17.72 5.47 4.81
C ASN A 381 -17.50 6.93 4.41
N LEU A 382 -17.86 7.89 5.27
CA LEU A 382 -17.50 9.30 5.07
C LEU A 382 -15.99 9.53 4.93
N GLY A 383 -15.16 8.68 5.53
CA GLY A 383 -13.71 8.73 5.33
C GLY A 383 -13.27 8.32 3.92
N TYR A 384 -14.14 7.67 3.15
CA TYR A 384 -13.91 7.33 1.73
C TYR A 384 -14.63 8.30 0.76
N GLY A 385 -15.66 9.01 1.21
CA GLY A 385 -16.31 10.06 0.43
C GLY A 385 -17.82 9.92 0.25
N ASP A 386 -18.38 8.73 0.37
CA ASP A 386 -19.83 8.47 0.26
C ASP A 386 -20.31 7.72 1.51
N PRO A 387 -21.40 8.13 2.17
CA PRO A 387 -21.86 7.49 3.39
C PRO A 387 -22.37 6.05 3.22
N ASN A 388 -22.49 5.57 1.99
CA ASN A 388 -22.98 4.23 1.69
C ASN A 388 -21.90 3.28 1.13
N LEU A 389 -20.67 3.75 0.91
CA LEU A 389 -19.60 3.00 0.25
C LEU A 389 -18.29 3.14 1.02
N GLY A 390 -17.72 2.03 1.46
CA GLY A 390 -16.42 1.98 2.18
C GLY A 390 -15.21 2.04 1.26
N TYR A 391 -15.36 2.69 0.10
CA TYR A 391 -14.28 2.90 -0.86
C TYR A 391 -14.47 4.21 -1.63
N SER A 392 -13.39 4.74 -2.19
CA SER A 392 -13.44 5.99 -2.96
C SER A 392 -14.24 5.83 -4.25
N THR A 393 -15.18 6.75 -4.50
CA THR A 393 -16.03 6.81 -5.70
C THR A 393 -15.37 7.55 -6.88
N GLY A 394 -14.12 8.01 -6.73
CA GLY A 394 -13.34 8.59 -7.82
C GLY A 394 -13.03 7.56 -8.91
N TYR A 395 -12.50 8.04 -10.05
CA TYR A 395 -12.06 7.15 -11.13
C TYR A 395 -10.89 6.27 -10.67
N ALA A 396 -11.01 4.96 -10.87
CA ALA A 396 -10.07 3.98 -10.35
C ALA A 396 -8.70 4.02 -11.05
N ASP A 397 -8.64 4.52 -12.28
CA ASP A 397 -7.42 4.70 -13.08
C ASP A 397 -6.65 5.98 -12.74
N VAL A 398 -7.20 6.85 -11.86
CA VAL A 398 -6.63 8.14 -11.52
C VAL A 398 -6.15 8.16 -10.08
N HIS A 399 -4.93 8.65 -9.86
CA HIS A 399 -4.43 8.89 -8.52
C HIS A 399 -5.36 9.82 -7.73
N THR A 400 -5.82 9.35 -6.58
CA THR A 400 -6.73 10.08 -5.70
C THR A 400 -5.97 10.58 -4.48
N PRO A 401 -5.68 11.89 -4.38
CA PRO A 401 -5.00 12.47 -3.22
C PRO A 401 -5.92 12.48 -1.99
N PHE A 402 -5.36 12.80 -0.83
CA PHE A 402 -6.15 13.11 0.36
C PHE A 402 -7.10 14.28 0.10
N GLY A 403 -8.20 14.29 0.87
CA GLY A 403 -9.13 15.39 0.96
C GLY A 403 -9.32 15.83 2.41
N LEU A 404 -9.86 17.04 2.62
CA LEU A 404 -10.12 17.55 3.96
C LEU A 404 -11.49 17.04 4.47
N PHE A 405 -12.54 17.22 3.68
CA PHE A 405 -13.89 16.76 3.99
C PHE A 405 -14.60 16.24 2.73
N PRO A 406 -15.44 15.21 2.86
CA PRO A 406 -16.26 14.72 1.75
C PRO A 406 -17.36 15.74 1.39
N GLU A 407 -17.66 15.83 0.09
CA GLU A 407 -18.77 16.65 -0.43
C GLU A 407 -20.09 15.89 -0.33
N VAL A 408 -20.66 15.80 0.88
CA VAL A 408 -21.93 15.09 1.12
C VAL A 408 -23.00 16.06 1.60
N SER A 409 -24.19 16.00 1.00
CA SER A 409 -25.29 16.85 1.40
C SER A 409 -25.83 16.47 2.79
N PRO A 410 -26.28 17.42 3.62
CA PRO A 410 -26.92 17.10 4.91
C PRO A 410 -28.11 16.15 4.79
N GLY A 411 -28.90 16.27 3.70
CA GLY A 411 -30.05 15.38 3.43
C GLY A 411 -29.59 13.93 3.22
N THR A 412 -28.56 13.70 2.43
CA THR A 412 -27.97 12.37 2.21
C THR A 412 -27.52 11.73 3.52
N LEU A 413 -26.90 12.52 4.43
CA LEU A 413 -26.47 12.02 5.74
C LEU A 413 -27.65 11.63 6.63
N VAL A 414 -28.68 12.49 6.71
CA VAL A 414 -29.90 12.19 7.50
C VAL A 414 -30.56 10.90 7.00
N ASP A 415 -30.69 10.76 5.69
CA ASP A 415 -31.28 9.56 5.07
C ASP A 415 -30.42 8.31 5.32
N ALA A 416 -29.10 8.42 5.26
CA ALA A 416 -28.18 7.30 5.54
C ALA A 416 -28.30 6.83 7.00
N PHE A 417 -28.27 7.75 7.98
CA PHE A 417 -28.43 7.42 9.39
C PHE A 417 -29.83 6.86 9.71
N ALA A 418 -30.88 7.38 9.06
CA ALA A 418 -32.23 6.85 9.25
C ALA A 418 -32.34 5.39 8.77
N ARG A 419 -31.79 5.09 7.58
CA ARG A 419 -31.71 3.71 7.08
C ARG A 419 -30.84 2.83 7.98
N GLY A 420 -29.67 3.31 8.37
CA GLY A 420 -28.77 2.58 9.26
C GLY A 420 -29.40 2.24 10.62
N THR A 421 -30.17 3.18 11.20
CA THR A 421 -30.90 2.93 12.45
C THR A 421 -31.96 1.83 12.28
N GLN A 422 -32.73 1.89 11.19
CA GLN A 422 -33.75 0.87 10.91
C GLN A 422 -33.12 -0.50 10.66
N GLN A 423 -32.04 -0.55 9.89
CA GLN A 423 -31.29 -1.77 9.60
C GLN A 423 -30.70 -2.36 10.88
N GLY A 424 -30.01 -1.57 11.70
CA GLY A 424 -29.39 -2.04 12.94
C GLY A 424 -30.39 -2.64 13.94
N ILE A 425 -31.59 -2.06 14.06
CA ILE A 425 -32.67 -2.64 14.87
C ILE A 425 -33.09 -4.01 14.31
N THR A 426 -33.23 -4.13 12.99
CA THR A 426 -33.61 -5.37 12.32
C THR A 426 -32.54 -6.45 12.52
N ASP A 427 -31.27 -6.11 12.31
CA ASP A 427 -30.15 -7.02 12.42
C ASP A 427 -29.94 -7.47 13.87
N PHE A 428 -30.07 -6.55 14.83
CA PHE A 428 -30.07 -6.90 16.25
C PHE A 428 -31.13 -7.96 16.61
N HIS A 429 -32.35 -7.79 16.11
CA HIS A 429 -33.40 -8.78 16.33
C HIS A 429 -33.08 -10.12 15.68
N THR A 430 -32.52 -10.12 14.49
CA THR A 430 -32.09 -11.32 13.77
C THR A 430 -31.00 -12.07 14.54
N GLU A 431 -29.99 -11.36 15.05
CA GLU A 431 -28.93 -11.91 15.88
C GLU A 431 -29.45 -12.48 17.20
N LEU A 432 -30.40 -11.82 17.85
CA LEU A 432 -31.05 -12.36 19.05
C LEU A 432 -31.82 -13.65 18.78
N GLN A 433 -32.51 -13.73 17.64
CA GLN A 433 -33.21 -14.97 17.24
C GLN A 433 -32.24 -16.10 16.93
N ALA A 434 -31.12 -15.80 16.22
CA ALA A 434 -30.07 -16.76 15.95
C ALA A 434 -29.41 -17.28 17.24
N LEU A 435 -29.15 -16.40 18.20
CA LEU A 435 -28.61 -16.72 19.51
C LEU A 435 -29.57 -17.61 20.32
N ALA A 436 -30.89 -17.35 20.26
CA ALA A 436 -31.89 -18.16 20.92
C ALA A 436 -32.03 -19.57 20.29
N ALA A 437 -31.88 -19.65 18.96
CA ALA A 437 -31.94 -20.92 18.22
C ALA A 437 -30.68 -21.77 18.41
N HIS A 438 -29.52 -21.13 18.56
CA HIS A 438 -28.20 -21.77 18.68
C HIS A 438 -27.41 -21.18 19.85
N PRO A 439 -27.79 -21.47 21.12
CA PRO A 439 -27.07 -20.91 22.26
C PRO A 439 -25.60 -21.36 22.27
N PRO A 440 -24.65 -20.42 22.41
CA PRO A 440 -23.24 -20.76 22.41
C PRO A 440 -22.89 -21.65 23.61
N GLN A 441 -22.12 -22.71 23.35
CA GLN A 441 -21.53 -23.51 24.42
C GLN A 441 -20.33 -22.72 24.99
N LEU A 442 -20.45 -22.30 26.24
CA LEU A 442 -19.32 -21.68 26.93
C LEU A 442 -18.17 -22.66 27.06
N PRO A 443 -16.91 -22.27 26.76
CA PRO A 443 -15.78 -23.17 26.91
C PRO A 443 -15.64 -23.58 28.38
N THR A 444 -15.62 -24.90 28.63
CA THR A 444 -15.34 -25.45 29.96
C THR A 444 -13.85 -25.22 30.27
N PHE A 445 -13.57 -24.43 31.27
CA PHE A 445 -12.22 -24.25 31.77
C PHE A 445 -11.77 -25.49 32.51
N THR A 446 -10.80 -26.22 31.95
CA THR A 446 -10.15 -27.34 32.63
C THR A 446 -8.84 -26.82 33.24
N PRO A 447 -8.71 -26.68 34.55
CA PRO A 447 -7.47 -26.20 35.16
C PRO A 447 -6.35 -27.22 34.91
N PRO A 448 -5.10 -26.79 34.62
CA PRO A 448 -3.98 -27.69 34.41
C PRO A 448 -3.69 -28.48 35.70
N GLN A 449 -3.38 -29.79 35.55
CA GLN A 449 -3.07 -30.65 36.68
C GLN A 449 -1.73 -30.22 37.33
N PRO A 450 -1.64 -30.25 38.68
CA PRO A 450 -0.39 -29.87 39.37
C PRO A 450 0.82 -30.73 38.98
N THR A 451 0.59 -31.97 38.58
CA THR A 451 1.62 -32.94 38.10
C THR A 451 2.28 -32.46 36.80
N ASP A 452 1.54 -31.78 35.91
CA ASP A 452 2.07 -31.30 34.63
C ASP A 452 2.98 -30.07 34.84
N ILE A 453 2.68 -29.29 35.89
CA ILE A 453 3.49 -28.12 36.26
C ILE A 453 4.82 -28.54 36.85
N LEU A 454 4.81 -29.58 37.74
CA LEU A 454 6.02 -30.13 38.37
C LEU A 454 6.95 -30.84 37.38
N ALA A 455 6.39 -31.54 36.41
CA ALA A 455 7.17 -32.21 35.36
C ALA A 455 7.88 -31.20 34.45
N LYS A 456 7.27 -30.04 34.18
CA LYS A 456 7.86 -28.95 33.40
C LYS A 456 8.93 -28.19 34.18
N LEU A 457 8.80 -28.03 35.48
CA LEU A 457 9.77 -27.37 36.37
C LEU A 457 11.07 -28.18 36.58
N SER A 458 11.07 -29.47 36.30
CA SER A 458 12.25 -30.34 36.46
C SER A 458 13.28 -30.22 35.33
N GLN A 459 12.95 -29.51 34.23
CA GLN A 459 13.84 -29.28 33.09
C GLN A 459 14.24 -27.81 33.03
N LEU A 460 15.19 -27.42 33.88
CA LEU A 460 15.73 -26.05 33.84
C LEU A 460 16.51 -25.79 32.53
N PRO A 461 16.27 -24.66 31.86
CA PRO A 461 17.01 -24.30 30.66
C PRO A 461 18.50 -24.12 30.97
N SER A 462 19.37 -24.43 30.00
CA SER A 462 20.81 -24.21 30.17
C SER A 462 21.10 -22.70 30.33
N PRO A 463 22.14 -22.32 31.10
CA PRO A 463 22.54 -20.93 31.26
C PRO A 463 22.77 -20.21 29.92
N GLU A 464 23.35 -20.90 28.94
CA GLU A 464 23.55 -20.40 27.58
C GLU A 464 22.23 -20.06 26.89
N LYS A 465 21.21 -20.94 27.01
CA LYS A 465 19.88 -20.72 26.43
C LYS A 465 19.21 -19.51 27.07
N VAL A 466 19.37 -19.33 28.38
CA VAL A 466 18.84 -18.14 29.09
C VAL A 466 19.49 -16.86 28.61
N VAL A 467 20.83 -16.83 28.50
CA VAL A 467 21.58 -15.66 28.04
C VAL A 467 21.22 -15.33 26.59
N ASN A 468 21.15 -16.33 25.71
CA ASN A 468 20.77 -16.13 24.31
C ASN A 468 19.35 -15.57 24.18
N THR A 469 18.39 -16.12 24.94
CA THR A 469 17.02 -15.60 24.94
C THR A 469 16.97 -14.16 25.46
N ALA A 470 17.69 -13.84 26.54
CA ALA A 470 17.74 -12.47 27.04
C ALA A 470 18.33 -11.49 26.00
N ALA A 471 19.40 -11.90 25.32
CA ALA A 471 19.99 -11.11 24.23
C ALA A 471 19.02 -10.90 23.05
N THR A 472 18.25 -11.94 22.68
CA THR A 472 17.24 -11.86 21.62
C THR A 472 16.11 -10.92 22.01
N VAL A 473 15.60 -11.01 23.25
CA VAL A 473 14.55 -10.11 23.77
C VAL A 473 15.02 -8.65 23.75
N ILE A 474 16.23 -8.36 24.26
CA ILE A 474 16.80 -7.01 24.24
C ILE A 474 16.95 -6.50 22.80
N SER A 475 17.43 -7.34 21.88
CA SER A 475 17.57 -6.98 20.47
C SER A 475 16.21 -6.69 19.81
N THR A 476 15.19 -7.49 20.11
CA THR A 476 13.82 -7.30 19.62
C THR A 476 13.22 -5.99 20.16
N ASP A 477 13.39 -5.71 21.45
CA ASP A 477 12.89 -4.48 22.07
C ASP A 477 13.61 -3.23 21.53
N TYR A 478 14.93 -3.32 21.28
CA TYR A 478 15.69 -2.23 20.67
C TYR A 478 15.20 -1.92 19.25
N ALA A 479 14.81 -2.93 18.48
CA ALA A 479 14.31 -2.75 17.13
C ALA A 479 13.01 -1.91 17.07
N VAL A 480 12.20 -1.92 18.15
CA VAL A 480 10.98 -1.09 18.26
C VAL A 480 11.29 0.41 18.26
N LEU A 481 12.47 0.82 18.70
CA LEU A 481 12.86 2.23 18.78
C LEU A 481 13.13 2.85 17.40
N LEU A 482 13.56 2.06 16.40
CA LEU A 482 13.90 2.56 15.08
C LEU A 482 12.69 3.15 14.34
N PRO A 483 11.53 2.47 14.24
CA PRO A 483 10.33 3.05 13.64
C PRO A 483 9.85 4.31 14.34
N ALA A 484 9.97 4.36 15.68
CA ALA A 484 9.61 5.55 16.44
C ALA A 484 10.54 6.74 16.13
N ALA A 485 11.85 6.49 16.07
CA ALA A 485 12.83 7.51 15.71
C ALA A 485 12.62 8.01 14.27
N ASP A 486 12.36 7.10 13.33
CA ASP A 486 12.11 7.46 11.94
C ASP A 486 10.84 8.30 11.77
N THR A 487 9.78 7.95 12.50
CA THR A 487 8.55 8.74 12.56
C THR A 487 8.82 10.16 13.05
N VAL A 488 9.54 10.31 14.17
CA VAL A 488 9.91 11.63 14.70
C VAL A 488 10.73 12.44 13.68
N MET A 489 11.69 11.80 13.02
CA MET A 489 12.49 12.44 11.99
C MET A 489 11.66 12.84 10.76
N ALA A 490 10.71 12.00 10.32
CA ALA A 490 9.80 12.31 9.22
C ALA A 490 8.94 13.54 9.54
N PHE A 491 8.37 13.62 10.73
CA PHE A 491 7.60 14.78 11.19
C PHE A 491 8.45 16.06 11.32
N ALA A 492 9.72 15.93 11.68
CA ALA A 492 10.62 17.08 11.84
C ALA A 492 11.23 17.58 10.52
N THR A 493 11.32 16.75 9.49
CA THR A 493 12.08 17.06 8.26
C THR A 493 11.28 16.85 6.98
N THR A 494 10.89 15.63 6.69
CA THR A 494 10.28 15.26 5.39
C THR A 494 8.87 15.79 5.26
N LEU A 495 8.06 15.69 6.31
CA LEU A 495 6.67 16.10 6.28
C LEU A 495 6.50 17.62 6.11
N PRO A 496 7.22 18.52 6.81
CA PRO A 496 7.13 19.96 6.55
C PRO A 496 7.50 20.38 5.12
N LEU A 497 8.42 19.64 4.48
CA LEU A 497 8.73 19.85 3.07
C LEU A 497 7.56 19.41 2.18
N TYR A 498 6.99 18.26 2.43
CA TYR A 498 5.83 17.72 1.72
C TYR A 498 4.61 18.64 1.86
N ASP A 499 4.34 19.15 3.07
CA ASP A 499 3.28 20.11 3.36
C ASP A 499 3.46 21.41 2.60
N SER A 500 4.69 21.92 2.53
CA SER A 500 4.97 23.14 1.76
C SER A 500 4.75 22.93 0.26
N GLN A 501 5.04 21.73 -0.28
CA GLN A 501 4.73 21.39 -1.67
C GLN A 501 3.22 21.34 -1.91
N LEU A 502 2.46 20.61 -1.07
CA LEU A 502 1.00 20.56 -1.14
C LEU A 502 0.38 21.96 -1.05
N PHE A 503 0.87 22.80 -0.13
CA PHE A 503 0.41 24.17 0.03
C PHE A 503 0.62 24.98 -1.25
N VAL A 504 1.83 24.96 -1.81
CA VAL A 504 2.19 25.72 -3.02
C VAL A 504 1.40 25.22 -4.23
N GLU A 505 1.25 23.92 -4.40
CA GLU A 505 0.48 23.32 -5.50
C GLU A 505 -0.99 23.76 -5.48
N GLN A 506 -1.64 23.68 -4.31
CA GLN A 506 -3.03 24.08 -4.18
C GLN A 506 -3.24 25.60 -4.27
N LEU A 507 -2.27 26.37 -3.78
CA LEU A 507 -2.28 27.82 -3.92
C LEU A 507 -2.14 28.24 -5.40
N ALA A 508 -1.28 27.57 -6.15
CA ALA A 508 -1.10 27.80 -7.58
C ALA A 508 -2.38 27.50 -8.39
N GLN A 509 -3.20 26.56 -7.92
CA GLN A 509 -4.52 26.26 -8.48
C GLN A 509 -5.61 27.24 -8.03
N GLY A 510 -5.29 28.24 -7.19
CA GLY A 510 -6.24 29.20 -6.64
C GLY A 510 -7.14 28.63 -5.54
N ASN A 511 -6.84 27.45 -5.02
CA ASN A 511 -7.66 26.75 -4.01
C ASN A 511 -7.08 26.95 -2.60
N LEU A 512 -7.38 28.10 -2.00
CA LEU A 512 -6.85 28.47 -0.67
C LEU A 512 -7.31 27.49 0.43
N VAL A 513 -8.52 26.94 0.36
CA VAL A 513 -9.03 26.00 1.36
C VAL A 513 -8.22 24.71 1.33
N ASN A 514 -7.97 24.16 0.15
CA ASN A 514 -7.15 22.96 0.00
C ASN A 514 -5.65 23.23 0.26
N ALA A 515 -5.16 24.44 -0.04
CA ALA A 515 -3.78 24.83 0.28
C ALA A 515 -3.49 24.71 1.79
N ILE A 516 -4.47 25.03 2.64
CA ILE A 516 -4.35 24.87 4.10
C ILE A 516 -4.77 23.44 4.51
N GLY A 517 -5.80 22.91 3.89
CA GLY A 517 -6.41 21.65 4.32
C GLY A 517 -5.64 20.40 3.95
N TYR A 518 -4.98 20.37 2.79
CA TYR A 518 -4.23 19.19 2.35
C TYR A 518 -2.99 18.90 3.21
N PRO A 519 -2.15 19.88 3.61
CA PRO A 519 -1.12 19.65 4.60
C PRO A 519 -1.65 19.03 5.90
N ILE A 520 -2.72 19.62 6.46
CA ILE A 520 -3.35 19.08 7.69
C ILE A 520 -3.85 17.65 7.49
N ALA A 521 -4.47 17.35 6.35
CA ALA A 521 -4.93 15.99 6.05
C ALA A 521 -3.75 15.01 5.89
N ALA A 522 -2.64 15.45 5.28
CA ALA A 522 -1.42 14.67 5.17
C ALA A 522 -0.79 14.38 6.54
N ASP A 523 -0.71 15.40 7.41
CA ASP A 523 -0.23 15.25 8.79
C ASP A 523 -1.03 14.19 9.57
N VAL A 524 -2.36 14.28 9.52
CA VAL A 524 -3.25 13.32 10.22
C VAL A 524 -3.10 11.93 9.61
N GLY A 525 -3.08 11.82 8.27
CA GLY A 525 -2.91 10.55 7.57
C GLY A 525 -1.56 9.90 7.90
N LEU A 526 -0.45 10.66 7.88
CA LEU A 526 0.86 10.13 8.23
C LEU A 526 0.95 9.76 9.72
N ALA A 527 0.36 10.55 10.61
CA ALA A 527 0.30 10.22 12.04
C ALA A 527 -0.45 8.90 12.28
N THR A 528 -1.55 8.68 11.55
CA THR A 528 -2.30 7.42 11.62
C THR A 528 -1.47 6.26 11.08
N ILE A 529 -0.85 6.38 9.91
CA ILE A 529 0.02 5.33 9.33
C ILE A 529 1.19 5.03 10.28
N ALA A 530 1.85 6.05 10.82
CA ALA A 530 2.94 5.88 11.77
C ALA A 530 2.48 5.18 13.06
N GLY A 531 1.30 5.53 13.58
CA GLY A 531 0.68 4.86 14.71
C GLY A 531 0.40 3.38 14.43
N ILE A 532 -0.09 3.05 13.22
CA ILE A 532 -0.31 1.67 12.76
C ILE A 532 1.02 0.90 12.72
N VAL A 533 2.02 1.45 12.06
CA VAL A 533 3.35 0.81 11.95
C VAL A 533 3.91 0.55 13.34
N GLN A 534 3.87 1.53 14.24
CA GLN A 534 4.36 1.40 15.60
C GLN A 534 3.57 0.33 16.39
N PHE A 535 2.25 0.29 16.25
CA PHE A 535 1.41 -0.73 16.88
C PHE A 535 1.76 -2.14 16.38
N LEU A 536 1.92 -2.32 15.07
CA LEU A 536 2.28 -3.62 14.48
C LEU A 536 3.67 -4.07 14.96
N VAL A 537 4.64 -3.17 14.99
CA VAL A 537 6.01 -3.45 15.46
C VAL A 537 6.01 -3.85 16.93
N ILE A 538 5.31 -3.12 17.80
CA ILE A 538 5.19 -3.44 19.23
C ILE A 538 4.49 -4.80 19.41
N SER A 539 3.39 -5.03 18.70
CA SER A 539 2.63 -6.28 18.78
C SER A 539 3.49 -7.48 18.35
N LYS A 540 4.29 -7.30 17.29
CA LYS A 540 5.23 -8.33 16.82
C LYS A 540 6.36 -8.57 17.82
N ALA A 541 6.95 -7.52 18.39
CA ALA A 541 8.00 -7.63 19.40
C ALA A 541 7.50 -8.37 20.65
N ILE A 542 6.31 -8.03 21.14
CA ILE A 542 5.68 -8.73 22.27
C ILE A 542 5.45 -10.21 21.94
N SER A 543 4.90 -10.51 20.77
CA SER A 543 4.65 -11.88 20.32
C SER A 543 5.93 -12.70 20.22
N GLN A 544 7.00 -12.11 19.65
CA GLN A 544 8.31 -12.73 19.54
C GLN A 544 8.92 -12.98 20.92
N ASN A 545 8.92 -11.98 21.80
CA ASN A 545 9.44 -12.10 23.17
C ASN A 545 8.71 -13.20 23.97
N ILE A 546 7.38 -13.26 23.84
CA ILE A 546 6.58 -14.35 24.46
C ILE A 546 6.99 -15.72 23.92
N SER A 547 7.21 -15.83 22.60
CA SER A 547 7.64 -17.07 21.97
C SER A 547 9.04 -17.50 22.46
N ASP A 548 10.00 -16.55 22.51
CA ASP A 548 11.36 -16.79 22.95
C ASP A 548 11.44 -17.18 24.43
N ILE A 549 10.64 -16.51 25.28
CA ILE A 549 10.53 -16.86 26.71
C ILE A 549 9.86 -18.23 26.90
N ARG A 550 8.79 -18.51 26.14
CA ARG A 550 8.14 -19.83 26.19
C ARG A 550 9.08 -20.97 25.77
N ALA A 551 9.97 -20.71 24.80
CA ALA A 551 10.96 -21.68 24.38
C ALA A 551 12.01 -22.00 25.48
N LEU A 552 12.12 -21.20 26.55
CA LEU A 552 12.92 -21.51 27.73
C LEU A 552 12.27 -22.58 28.61
N ILE A 553 10.94 -22.68 28.57
CA ILE A 553 10.17 -23.62 29.38
C ILE A 553 9.94 -24.87 28.51
N PRO A 554 10.45 -26.03 28.88
CA PRO A 554 10.35 -27.27 28.11
C PRO A 554 8.91 -27.80 28.01
#